data_1dc5f6f38abde08ab30a898c4e6b9f0a
#
_entry.id   1dc5f6f38abde08ab30a898c4e6b9f0a
#
_cell.length_a   1.000
_cell.length_b   1.000
_cell.length_c   1.000
_cell.angle_alpha   90.00
_cell.angle_beta   90.00
_cell.angle_gamma   90.00
#
_symmetry.space_group_name_H-M   'P 1'
#
loop_
_entity.id
_entity.type
_entity.pdbx_description
1 polymer ?
#
loop_
_entity_poly.entity_id
_entity_poly.type
_entity_poly.pdbx_seq_one_letter_code
_entity_poly.pdbx_strand_id
1 'polypeptide(L)'
;MSKMMRRGIFMFVLLFAVSLGIIYYTIDLEALKTITTFNVESLLLAIIALALGMYFDGLRLQRLVKIGGYHLSIKAVLRVIFSNYFMAMLTPGASGGAVAQVLVLRSYDVPISKGTPIVLIRTVFSIMFLVIMLPIVFLYDSIEIPYISRDMLLLFSFLAVMATLLGTYLLQTVYMRKFVYNLAQHFKAHKTKDWLAKLETLNQGLALLYKKPTQSFIVFIESGLSLLCLYCIAPALMFAFTNDVPIITILDRMILLNLILYFAPTPGGTGIAEGLFILLFAPFVPSGTVGIIAVAWRVMAEYVPFFIGMYAVLTLYGRQFVAQETSN
;
A
#
# COMPACT_ATOMS: atom_id res chain seq x y z
N MET A 1 -13.04 -18.49 20.60
CA MET A 1 -12.90 -17.30 19.72
C MET A 1 -13.13 -16.04 20.53
N SER A 2 -12.16 -15.13 20.63
CA SER A 2 -12.31 -13.90 21.40
C SER A 2 -13.42 -13.00 20.83
N LYS A 3 -14.12 -12.20 21.68
CA LYS A 3 -15.13 -11.23 21.23
C LYS A 3 -14.58 -10.27 20.16
N MET A 4 -13.27 -9.95 20.21
CA MET A 4 -12.59 -9.09 19.24
C MET A 4 -12.44 -9.76 17.88
N MET A 5 -12.08 -11.06 17.85
CA MET A 5 -11.96 -11.84 16.62
C MET A 5 -13.32 -12.02 15.92
N ARG A 6 -14.39 -12.27 16.67
CA ARG A 6 -15.75 -12.38 16.14
C ARG A 6 -16.25 -11.06 15.53
N ARG A 7 -15.96 -9.91 16.18
CA ARG A 7 -16.25 -8.57 15.62
C ARG A 7 -15.45 -8.28 14.35
N GLY A 8 -14.17 -8.67 14.31
CA GLY A 8 -13.32 -8.50 13.12
C GLY A 8 -13.83 -9.31 11.94
N ILE A 9 -14.18 -10.58 12.15
CA ILE A 9 -14.78 -11.45 11.11
C ILE A 9 -16.12 -10.89 10.63
N PHE A 10 -16.99 -10.45 11.55
CA PHE A 10 -18.27 -9.84 11.18
C PHE A 10 -18.10 -8.59 10.33
N MET A 11 -17.17 -7.70 10.71
CA MET A 11 -16.87 -6.49 9.97
C MET A 11 -16.28 -6.80 8.59
N PHE A 12 -15.38 -7.78 8.50
CA PHE A 12 -14.83 -8.26 7.23
C PHE A 12 -15.94 -8.80 6.30
N VAL A 13 -16.81 -9.67 6.81
CA VAL A 13 -17.94 -10.24 6.03
C VAL A 13 -18.92 -9.15 5.58
N LEU A 14 -19.23 -8.18 6.45
CA LEU A 14 -20.09 -7.05 6.12
C LEU A 14 -19.48 -6.19 5.00
N LEU A 15 -18.21 -5.82 5.11
CA LEU A 15 -17.52 -5.01 4.11
C LEU A 15 -17.35 -5.75 2.79
N PHE A 16 -17.06 -7.05 2.84
CA PHE A 16 -17.01 -7.90 1.65
C PHE A 16 -18.38 -7.98 0.96
N ALA A 17 -19.47 -8.10 1.74
CA ALA A 17 -20.83 -8.07 1.20
C ALA A 17 -21.19 -6.70 0.56
N VAL A 18 -20.72 -5.59 1.17
CA VAL A 18 -20.90 -4.24 0.60
C VAL A 18 -20.15 -4.12 -0.73
N SER A 19 -18.90 -4.61 -0.80
CA SER A 19 -18.13 -4.63 -2.06
C SER A 19 -18.81 -5.45 -3.13
N LEU A 20 -19.29 -6.65 -2.79
CA LEU A 20 -20.06 -7.47 -3.73
C LEU A 20 -21.36 -6.77 -4.18
N GLY A 21 -22.03 -6.03 -3.27
CA GLY A 21 -23.19 -5.23 -3.60
C GLY A 21 -22.87 -4.13 -4.62
N ILE A 22 -21.80 -3.34 -4.38
CA ILE A 22 -21.36 -2.28 -5.30
C ILE A 22 -21.03 -2.88 -6.68
N ILE A 23 -20.30 -3.98 -6.69
CA ILE A 23 -19.92 -4.70 -7.91
C ILE A 23 -21.16 -5.20 -8.65
N TYR A 24 -22.11 -5.83 -7.93
CA TYR A 24 -23.36 -6.34 -8.51
C TYR A 24 -24.21 -5.24 -9.16
N TYR A 25 -24.31 -4.06 -8.53
CA TYR A 25 -25.06 -2.93 -9.10
C TYR A 25 -24.34 -2.24 -10.27
N THR A 26 -23.02 -2.41 -10.40
CA THR A 26 -22.21 -1.77 -11.45
C THR A 26 -21.84 -2.71 -12.58
N ILE A 27 -21.98 -4.02 -12.39
CA ILE A 27 -21.82 -5.01 -13.47
C ILE A 27 -23.13 -5.13 -14.24
N ASP A 28 -23.07 -4.81 -15.52
CA ASP A 28 -24.11 -5.23 -16.45
C ASP A 28 -23.98 -6.75 -16.67
N LEU A 29 -25.09 -7.48 -16.44
CA LEU A 29 -25.12 -8.95 -16.66
C LEU A 29 -24.82 -9.33 -18.12
N GLU A 30 -25.10 -8.42 -19.09
CA GLU A 30 -24.70 -8.60 -20.48
C GLU A 30 -23.19 -8.45 -20.67
N ALA A 31 -22.55 -7.54 -19.92
CA ALA A 31 -21.11 -7.39 -19.91
C ALA A 31 -20.39 -8.61 -19.28
N LEU A 32 -21.06 -9.39 -18.41
CA LEU A 32 -20.50 -10.68 -17.93
C LEU A 32 -20.34 -11.70 -19.07
N LYS A 33 -21.15 -11.65 -20.11
CA LYS A 33 -20.95 -12.48 -21.32
C LYS A 33 -19.69 -12.08 -22.08
N THR A 34 -19.23 -10.85 -21.89
CA THR A 34 -17.99 -10.31 -22.48
C THR A 34 -16.73 -10.63 -21.63
N ILE A 35 -16.86 -11.31 -20.48
CA ILE A 35 -15.68 -11.81 -19.73
C ILE A 35 -14.83 -12.80 -20.56
N THR A 36 -15.44 -13.51 -21.50
CA THR A 36 -14.70 -14.33 -22.48
C THR A 36 -13.84 -13.52 -23.44
N THR A 37 -13.98 -12.20 -23.44
CA THR A 37 -13.21 -11.26 -24.29
C THR A 37 -12.03 -10.60 -23.59
N PHE A 38 -11.69 -11.00 -22.34
CA PHE A 38 -10.38 -10.60 -21.81
C PHE A 38 -9.32 -11.12 -22.78
N ASN A 39 -8.77 -10.20 -23.55
CA ASN A 39 -7.68 -10.51 -24.45
C ASN A 39 -6.51 -11.06 -23.61
N VAL A 40 -5.95 -12.19 -24.02
CA VAL A 40 -4.81 -12.84 -23.36
C VAL A 40 -3.65 -11.83 -23.19
N GLU A 41 -3.49 -10.91 -24.14
CA GLU A 41 -2.48 -9.87 -24.10
C GLU A 41 -2.66 -8.91 -22.92
N SER A 42 -3.89 -8.46 -22.63
CA SER A 42 -4.18 -7.58 -21.50
C SER A 42 -3.90 -8.24 -20.15
N LEU A 43 -4.24 -9.53 -20.02
CA LEU A 43 -3.94 -10.32 -18.82
C LEU A 43 -2.43 -10.53 -18.64
N LEU A 44 -1.71 -10.82 -19.73
CA LEU A 44 -0.25 -10.93 -19.70
C LEU A 44 0.41 -9.61 -19.30
N LEU A 45 -0.04 -8.48 -19.84
CA LEU A 45 0.46 -7.16 -19.46
C LEU A 45 0.21 -6.88 -17.97
N ALA A 46 -0.97 -7.21 -17.46
CA ALA A 46 -1.30 -7.05 -16.05
C ALA A 46 -0.43 -7.95 -15.14
N ILE A 47 -0.17 -9.19 -15.54
CA ILE A 47 0.73 -10.11 -14.82
C ILE A 47 2.18 -9.57 -14.83
N ILE A 48 2.66 -9.08 -15.97
CA ILE A 48 3.98 -8.47 -16.09
C ILE A 48 4.09 -7.23 -15.18
N ALA A 49 3.07 -6.37 -15.18
CA ALA A 49 3.00 -5.20 -14.32
C ALA A 49 3.05 -5.58 -12.83
N LEU A 50 2.28 -6.59 -12.41
CA LEU A 50 2.32 -7.13 -11.07
C LEU A 50 3.72 -7.68 -10.72
N ALA A 51 4.31 -8.49 -11.59
CA ALA A 51 5.62 -9.09 -11.36
C ALA A 51 6.72 -8.04 -11.24
N LEU A 52 6.72 -7.01 -12.10
CA LEU A 52 7.66 -5.89 -12.03
C LEU A 52 7.44 -5.07 -10.76
N GLY A 53 6.20 -4.79 -10.38
CA GLY A 53 5.87 -4.10 -9.14
C GLY A 53 6.42 -4.83 -7.90
N MET A 54 6.20 -6.14 -7.83
CA MET A 54 6.73 -7.00 -6.75
C MET A 54 8.27 -7.10 -6.78
N TYR A 55 8.87 -7.11 -7.97
CA TYR A 55 10.33 -7.12 -8.12
C TYR A 55 10.96 -5.84 -7.55
N PHE A 56 10.48 -4.66 -7.93
CA PHE A 56 10.99 -3.39 -7.38
C PHE A 56 10.69 -3.25 -5.89
N ASP A 57 9.55 -3.74 -5.42
CA ASP A 57 9.24 -3.81 -4.00
C ASP A 57 10.23 -4.70 -3.23
N GLY A 58 10.66 -5.82 -3.85
CA GLY A 58 11.70 -6.69 -3.34
C GLY A 58 13.06 -6.01 -3.26
N LEU A 59 13.47 -5.33 -4.32
CA LEU A 59 14.76 -4.62 -4.38
C LEU A 59 14.84 -3.55 -3.28
N ARG A 60 13.81 -2.70 -3.14
CA ARG A 60 13.80 -1.66 -2.11
C ARG A 60 13.87 -2.22 -0.70
N LEU A 61 13.13 -3.32 -0.41
CA LEU A 61 13.19 -3.98 0.89
C LEU A 61 14.59 -4.54 1.16
N GLN A 62 15.15 -5.27 0.20
CA GLN A 62 16.48 -5.87 0.33
C GLN A 62 17.56 -4.80 0.56
N ARG A 63 17.48 -3.66 -0.16
CA ARG A 63 18.38 -2.53 0.01
C ARG A 63 18.24 -1.87 1.38
N LEU A 64 17.03 -1.65 1.87
CA LEU A 64 16.79 -1.11 3.21
C LEU A 64 17.36 -2.02 4.31
N VAL A 65 17.14 -3.32 4.18
CA VAL A 65 17.69 -4.32 5.12
C VAL A 65 19.22 -4.31 5.08
N LYS A 66 19.83 -4.17 3.89
CA LYS A 66 21.29 -4.04 3.72
C LYS A 66 21.84 -2.75 4.33
N ILE A 67 21.12 -1.63 4.22
CA ILE A 67 21.47 -0.36 4.91
C ILE A 67 21.43 -0.57 6.43
N GLY A 68 20.48 -1.35 6.93
CA GLY A 68 20.37 -1.73 8.33
C GLY A 68 21.45 -2.70 8.84
N GLY A 69 22.34 -3.19 7.95
CA GLY A 69 23.43 -4.11 8.28
C GLY A 69 23.09 -5.59 8.21
N TYR A 70 21.96 -5.95 7.59
CA TYR A 70 21.50 -7.34 7.46
C TYR A 70 21.36 -7.74 5.99
N HIS A 71 21.27 -9.05 5.74
CA HIS A 71 21.09 -9.62 4.41
C HIS A 71 19.88 -10.55 4.38
N LEU A 72 19.08 -10.44 3.32
CA LEU A 72 17.95 -11.32 3.07
C LEU A 72 18.13 -12.07 1.76
N SER A 73 17.83 -13.37 1.78
CA SER A 73 17.67 -14.14 0.55
C SER A 73 16.40 -13.70 -0.20
N ILE A 74 16.33 -13.94 -1.50
CA ILE A 74 15.14 -13.63 -2.33
C ILE A 74 13.87 -14.29 -1.74
N LYS A 75 13.99 -15.53 -1.27
CA LYS A 75 12.89 -16.26 -0.60
C LYS A 75 12.38 -15.53 0.64
N ALA A 76 13.29 -14.98 1.46
CA ALA A 76 12.92 -14.19 2.65
C ALA A 76 12.26 -12.88 2.27
N VAL A 77 12.79 -12.19 1.27
CA VAL A 77 12.20 -10.94 0.72
C VAL A 77 10.76 -11.16 0.27
N LEU A 78 10.51 -12.17 -0.56
CA LEU A 78 9.16 -12.51 -1.03
C LEU A 78 8.21 -12.83 0.12
N ARG A 79 8.66 -13.59 1.13
CA ARG A 79 7.84 -13.89 2.31
C ARG A 79 7.48 -12.63 3.11
N VAL A 80 8.42 -11.69 3.27
CA VAL A 80 8.15 -10.42 3.95
C VAL A 80 7.12 -9.59 3.18
N ILE A 81 7.28 -9.46 1.85
CA ILE A 81 6.38 -8.68 1.02
C ILE A 81 4.97 -9.29 1.03
N PHE A 82 4.84 -10.57 0.74
CA PHE A 82 3.53 -11.20 0.66
C PHE A 82 2.85 -11.30 2.03
N SER A 83 3.60 -11.44 3.14
CA SER A 83 3.01 -11.36 4.49
C SER A 83 2.36 -10.02 4.78
N ASN A 84 2.88 -8.93 4.19
CA ASN A 84 2.25 -7.61 4.26
C ASN A 84 0.85 -7.64 3.64
N TYR A 85 0.71 -8.13 2.41
CA TYR A 85 -0.59 -8.20 1.72
C TYR A 85 -1.59 -9.05 2.51
N PHE A 86 -1.16 -10.21 3.01
CA PHE A 86 -2.02 -11.08 3.81
C PHE A 86 -2.57 -10.38 5.06
N MET A 87 -1.70 -9.79 5.87
CA MET A 87 -2.14 -9.17 7.12
C MET A 87 -2.78 -7.79 6.93
N ALA A 88 -2.40 -7.05 5.89
CA ALA A 88 -3.00 -5.75 5.57
C ALA A 88 -4.48 -5.91 5.20
N MET A 89 -4.84 -6.94 4.44
CA MET A 89 -6.23 -7.21 4.08
C MET A 89 -7.09 -7.69 5.27
N LEU A 90 -6.49 -8.27 6.30
CA LEU A 90 -7.22 -8.76 7.48
C LEU A 90 -7.40 -7.69 8.56
N THR A 91 -6.73 -6.55 8.44
CA THR A 91 -6.69 -5.55 9.52
C THR A 91 -7.19 -4.19 9.06
N PRO A 92 -7.94 -3.46 9.91
CA PRO A 92 -8.36 -2.11 9.61
C PRO A 92 -7.17 -1.19 9.36
N GLY A 93 -7.26 -0.32 8.33
CA GLY A 93 -6.20 0.60 7.96
C GLY A 93 -4.89 -0.09 7.57
N ALA A 94 -4.94 -1.34 7.10
CA ALA A 94 -3.78 -2.15 6.69
C ALA A 94 -2.66 -2.26 7.75
N SER A 95 -2.96 -1.95 9.02
CA SER A 95 -1.98 -1.82 10.11
C SER A 95 -1.24 -3.13 10.43
N GLY A 96 -1.90 -4.27 10.24
CA GLY A 96 -1.30 -5.60 10.46
C GLY A 96 -0.20 -5.95 9.47
N GLY A 97 -0.21 -5.36 8.28
CA GLY A 97 0.81 -5.59 7.27
C GLY A 97 2.22 -5.21 7.76
N ALA A 98 2.37 -4.04 8.38
CA ALA A 98 3.64 -3.61 8.95
C ALA A 98 4.12 -4.54 10.07
N VAL A 99 3.19 -4.98 10.95
CA VAL A 99 3.50 -5.92 12.04
C VAL A 99 3.98 -7.26 11.47
N ALA A 100 3.27 -7.80 10.47
CA ALA A 100 3.65 -9.05 9.82
C ALA A 100 5.05 -8.98 9.21
N GLN A 101 5.37 -7.90 8.49
CA GLN A 101 6.71 -7.71 7.93
C GLN A 101 7.80 -7.76 9.01
N VAL A 102 7.61 -7.05 10.13
CA VAL A 102 8.59 -7.02 11.24
C VAL A 102 8.74 -8.42 11.86
N LEU A 103 7.65 -9.16 12.05
CA LEU A 103 7.69 -10.51 12.60
C LEU A 103 8.39 -11.48 11.65
N VAL A 104 8.10 -11.41 10.34
CA VAL A 104 8.78 -12.25 9.34
C VAL A 104 10.26 -11.87 9.22
N LEU A 105 10.63 -10.58 9.27
CA LEU A 105 12.02 -10.14 9.33
C LEU A 105 12.75 -10.74 10.53
N ARG A 106 12.10 -10.78 11.70
CA ARG A 106 12.66 -11.41 12.91
C ARG A 106 12.96 -12.90 12.71
N SER A 107 12.14 -13.63 11.96
CA SER A 107 12.37 -15.05 11.64
C SER A 107 13.60 -15.26 10.73
N TYR A 108 14.19 -14.18 10.21
CA TYR A 108 15.40 -14.14 9.41
C TYR A 108 16.51 -13.33 10.10
N ASP A 109 16.58 -13.39 11.44
CA ASP A 109 17.61 -12.81 12.29
C ASP A 109 17.71 -11.27 12.23
N VAL A 110 16.70 -10.56 11.72
CA VAL A 110 16.62 -9.11 11.80
C VAL A 110 15.87 -8.72 13.08
N PRO A 111 16.54 -8.13 14.08
CA PRO A 111 15.89 -7.77 15.36
C PRO A 111 14.74 -6.80 15.14
N ILE A 112 13.69 -6.89 15.96
CA ILE A 112 12.52 -6.00 15.91
C ILE A 112 12.93 -4.52 15.94
N SER A 113 13.94 -4.16 16.75
CA SER A 113 14.47 -2.80 16.86
C SER A 113 15.05 -2.26 15.54
N LYS A 114 15.47 -3.12 14.63
CA LYS A 114 15.97 -2.75 13.28
C LYS A 114 14.91 -2.97 12.21
N GLY A 115 14.12 -4.04 12.30
CA GLY A 115 13.04 -4.33 11.36
C GLY A 115 11.95 -3.27 11.36
N THR A 116 11.56 -2.76 12.54
CA THR A 116 10.51 -1.72 12.63
C THR A 116 10.87 -0.43 11.91
N PRO A 117 12.06 0.20 12.13
CA PRO A 117 12.48 1.36 11.33
C PRO A 117 12.50 1.08 9.83
N ILE A 118 12.99 -0.08 9.39
CA ILE A 118 13.06 -0.46 7.98
C ILE A 118 11.66 -0.46 7.34
N VAL A 119 10.69 -1.10 8.00
CA VAL A 119 9.31 -1.17 7.51
C VAL A 119 8.63 0.20 7.52
N LEU A 120 8.85 1.01 8.54
CA LEU A 120 8.31 2.38 8.60
C LEU A 120 8.86 3.25 7.47
N ILE A 121 10.17 3.23 7.22
CA ILE A 121 10.78 3.99 6.13
C ILE A 121 10.26 3.56 4.77
N ARG A 122 10.03 2.26 4.56
CA ARG A 122 9.42 1.74 3.33
C ARG A 122 8.05 2.38 3.09
N THR A 123 7.22 2.50 4.12
CA THR A 123 5.91 3.15 4.06
C THR A 123 6.03 4.66 3.83
N VAL A 124 6.94 5.33 4.55
CA VAL A 124 7.18 6.77 4.39
C VAL A 124 7.58 7.11 2.96
N PHE A 125 8.48 6.35 2.35
CA PHE A 125 8.88 6.58 0.95
C PHE A 125 7.74 6.37 -0.04
N SER A 126 6.87 5.37 0.19
CA SER A 126 5.69 5.18 -0.65
C SER A 126 4.74 6.38 -0.55
N ILE A 127 4.41 6.84 0.65
CA ILE A 127 3.54 8.01 0.86
C ILE A 127 4.20 9.27 0.29
N MET A 128 5.49 9.47 0.53
CA MET A 128 6.23 10.62 0.02
C MET A 128 6.23 10.66 -1.51
N PHE A 129 6.39 9.51 -2.17
CA PHE A 129 6.28 9.42 -3.63
C PHE A 129 4.89 9.85 -4.10
N LEU A 130 3.82 9.33 -3.50
CA LEU A 130 2.44 9.70 -3.86
C LEU A 130 2.19 11.20 -3.67
N VAL A 131 2.62 11.76 -2.54
CA VAL A 131 2.43 13.19 -2.25
C VAL A 131 3.22 14.06 -3.23
N ILE A 132 4.47 13.68 -3.58
CA ILE A 132 5.29 14.42 -4.56
C ILE A 132 4.66 14.38 -5.96
N MET A 133 3.96 13.30 -6.31
CA MET A 133 3.26 13.19 -7.59
C MET A 133 1.98 14.01 -7.66
N LEU A 134 1.34 14.39 -6.55
CA LEU A 134 0.06 15.13 -6.55
C LEU A 134 0.07 16.42 -7.39
N PRO A 135 1.07 17.32 -7.31
CA PRO A 135 1.10 18.50 -8.16
C PRO A 135 1.09 18.15 -9.65
N ILE A 136 1.79 17.06 -10.03
CA ILE A 136 1.85 16.58 -11.42
C ILE A 136 0.47 16.09 -11.84
N VAL A 137 -0.19 15.26 -11.00
CA VAL A 137 -1.56 14.78 -11.22
C VAL A 137 -2.52 15.95 -11.50
N PHE A 138 -2.54 16.95 -10.64
CA PHE A 138 -3.46 18.10 -10.79
C PHE A 138 -3.05 19.09 -11.90
N LEU A 139 -1.82 19.02 -12.40
CA LEU A 139 -1.40 19.79 -13.56
C LEU A 139 -1.87 19.17 -14.88
N TYR A 140 -1.89 17.85 -14.99
CA TYR A 140 -2.16 17.14 -16.23
C TYR A 140 -3.56 16.57 -16.33
N ASP A 141 -4.17 16.12 -15.21
CA ASP A 141 -5.53 15.59 -15.22
C ASP A 141 -6.56 16.68 -14.85
N SER A 142 -7.62 16.73 -15.67
CA SER A 142 -8.78 17.63 -15.46
C SER A 142 -9.79 17.00 -14.46
N ILE A 143 -9.33 16.56 -13.28
CA ILE A 143 -10.23 16.06 -12.25
C ILE A 143 -11.04 17.24 -11.71
N GLU A 144 -12.33 17.24 -12.01
CA GLU A 144 -13.28 18.22 -11.44
C GLU A 144 -13.81 17.70 -10.11
N ILE A 145 -13.47 18.37 -9.03
CA ILE A 145 -14.06 18.13 -7.72
C ILE A 145 -15.06 19.24 -7.45
N PRO A 146 -16.35 18.92 -7.18
CA PRO A 146 -17.34 19.95 -6.88
C PRO A 146 -16.85 20.90 -5.78
N TYR A 147 -17.04 22.20 -5.99
CA TYR A 147 -16.68 23.28 -5.06
C TYR A 147 -15.18 23.53 -4.82
N ILE A 148 -14.26 22.81 -5.48
CA ILE A 148 -12.81 23.02 -5.34
C ILE A 148 -12.22 23.33 -6.71
N SER A 149 -11.65 24.54 -6.86
CA SER A 149 -10.97 24.91 -8.09
C SER A 149 -9.65 24.16 -8.27
N ARG A 150 -9.21 23.97 -9.51
CA ARG A 150 -7.92 23.37 -9.86
C ARG A 150 -6.75 24.09 -9.15
N ASP A 151 -6.79 25.42 -9.09
CA ASP A 151 -5.74 26.19 -8.43
C ASP A 151 -5.66 25.92 -6.93
N MET A 152 -6.80 25.69 -6.27
CA MET A 152 -6.83 25.26 -4.87
C MET A 152 -6.23 23.86 -4.70
N LEU A 153 -6.53 22.92 -5.60
CA LEU A 153 -5.95 21.56 -5.57
C LEU A 153 -4.44 21.62 -5.75
N LEU A 154 -3.95 22.42 -6.69
CA LEU A 154 -2.52 22.65 -6.90
C LEU A 154 -1.88 23.27 -5.66
N LEU A 155 -2.47 24.32 -5.09
CA LEU A 155 -1.95 24.96 -3.87
C LEU A 155 -1.86 23.95 -2.72
N PHE A 156 -2.94 23.20 -2.45
CA PHE A 156 -2.94 22.19 -1.39
C PHE A 156 -1.91 21.07 -1.63
N SER A 157 -1.74 20.64 -2.88
CA SER A 157 -0.74 19.62 -3.22
C SER A 157 0.69 20.12 -3.01
N PHE A 158 1.01 21.34 -3.40
CA PHE A 158 2.30 21.98 -3.09
C PHE A 158 2.54 22.15 -1.59
N LEU A 159 1.52 22.59 -0.85
CA LEU A 159 1.61 22.67 0.61
C LEU A 159 1.82 21.30 1.25
N ALA A 160 1.19 20.24 0.75
CA ALA A 160 1.38 18.87 1.23
C ALA A 160 2.82 18.38 0.96
N VAL A 161 3.38 18.66 -0.22
CA VAL A 161 4.79 18.37 -0.53
C VAL A 161 5.71 19.11 0.43
N MET A 162 5.53 20.42 0.58
CA MET A 162 6.34 21.23 1.50
C MET A 162 6.23 20.75 2.95
N ALA A 163 5.01 20.43 3.40
CA ALA A 163 4.78 19.89 4.75
C ALA A 163 5.45 18.54 4.95
N THR A 164 5.45 17.67 3.92
CA THR A 164 6.12 16.37 3.96
C THR A 164 7.63 16.52 4.04
N LEU A 165 8.23 17.37 3.20
CA LEU A 165 9.67 17.63 3.19
C LEU A 165 10.11 18.31 4.49
N LEU A 166 9.40 19.34 4.92
CA LEU A 166 9.67 20.04 6.17
C LEU A 166 9.45 19.13 7.37
N GLY A 167 8.38 18.32 7.36
CA GLY A 167 8.07 17.37 8.42
C GLY A 167 9.18 16.32 8.60
N THR A 168 9.67 15.74 7.52
CA THR A 168 10.80 14.76 7.57
C THR A 168 12.08 15.40 8.12
N TYR A 169 12.35 16.65 7.78
CA TYR A 169 13.47 17.42 8.33
C TYR A 169 13.26 17.73 9.83
N LEU A 170 12.09 18.26 10.20
CA LEU A 170 11.77 18.65 11.57
C LEU A 170 11.74 17.48 12.54
N LEU A 171 11.32 16.27 12.08
CA LEU A 171 11.29 15.05 12.90
C LEU A 171 12.64 14.74 13.58
N GLN A 172 13.76 15.16 12.99
CA GLN A 172 15.10 14.95 13.53
C GLN A 172 15.53 16.02 14.53
N THR A 173 14.79 17.11 14.65
CA THR A 173 15.15 18.22 15.51
C THR A 173 14.75 17.99 16.96
N VAL A 174 15.48 18.61 17.86
CA VAL A 174 15.15 18.64 19.30
C VAL A 174 13.80 19.31 19.55
N TYR A 175 13.40 20.24 18.67
CA TYR A 175 12.12 20.95 18.77
C TYR A 175 10.93 20.00 18.60
N MET A 176 11.00 19.06 17.65
CA MET A 176 9.93 18.07 17.47
C MET A 176 9.82 17.13 18.68
N ARG A 177 10.93 16.72 19.27
CA ARG A 177 10.92 15.92 20.50
C ARG A 177 10.22 16.65 21.64
N LYS A 178 10.53 17.94 21.83
CA LYS A 178 9.86 18.80 22.82
C LYS A 178 8.38 18.98 22.52
N PHE A 179 8.04 19.21 21.25
CA PHE A 179 6.65 19.35 20.81
C PHE A 179 5.83 18.08 21.10
N VAL A 180 6.32 16.90 20.67
CA VAL A 180 5.67 15.61 20.94
C VAL A 180 5.53 15.34 22.43
N TYR A 181 6.56 15.68 23.23
CA TYR A 181 6.51 15.55 24.69
C TYR A 181 5.39 16.44 25.29
N ASN A 182 5.35 17.71 24.93
CA ASN A 182 4.34 18.65 25.43
C ASN A 182 2.92 18.24 25.00
N LEU A 183 2.76 17.85 23.73
CA LEU A 183 1.48 17.39 23.19
C LEU A 183 0.99 16.12 23.92
N ALA A 184 1.88 15.15 24.12
CA ALA A 184 1.55 13.92 24.80
C ALA A 184 1.17 14.15 26.29
N GLN A 185 1.83 15.08 26.96
CA GLN A 185 1.45 15.47 28.32
C GLN A 185 0.07 16.12 28.38
N HIS A 186 -0.24 16.96 27.39
CA HIS A 186 -1.53 17.68 27.36
C HIS A 186 -2.73 16.72 27.16
N PHE A 187 -2.59 15.73 26.27
CA PHE A 187 -3.70 14.85 25.91
C PHE A 187 -3.77 13.54 26.75
N LYS A 188 -2.65 12.87 27.01
CA LYS A 188 -2.61 11.60 27.77
C LYS A 188 -1.23 11.38 28.37
N ALA A 189 -0.97 11.92 29.54
CA ALA A 189 0.31 11.83 30.21
C ALA A 189 0.87 10.39 30.36
N HIS A 190 0.01 9.40 30.59
CA HIS A 190 0.42 7.99 30.75
C HIS A 190 0.93 7.34 29.44
N LYS A 191 0.64 7.92 28.25
CA LYS A 191 1.10 7.42 26.93
C LYS A 191 2.30 8.19 26.38
N THR A 192 2.84 9.15 27.10
CA THR A 192 3.98 9.97 26.66
C THR A 192 5.20 9.12 26.28
N LYS A 193 5.50 8.08 27.07
CA LYS A 193 6.62 7.15 26.78
C LYS A 193 6.43 6.42 25.44
N ASP A 194 5.20 5.97 25.14
CA ASP A 194 4.90 5.26 23.89
C ASP A 194 5.03 6.20 22.67
N TRP A 195 4.60 7.45 22.80
CA TRP A 195 4.72 8.45 21.70
C TRP A 195 6.17 8.81 21.43
N LEU A 196 6.96 9.01 22.50
CA LEU A 196 8.39 9.27 22.36
C LEU A 196 9.15 8.06 21.78
N ALA A 197 8.81 6.84 22.17
CA ALA A 197 9.40 5.63 21.62
C ALA A 197 9.10 5.47 20.11
N LYS A 198 7.86 5.80 19.68
CA LYS A 198 7.50 5.82 18.25
C LYS A 198 8.30 6.85 17.47
N LEU A 199 8.44 8.06 18.01
CA LEU A 199 9.25 9.12 17.41
C LEU A 199 10.72 8.70 17.30
N GLU A 200 11.27 8.10 18.37
CA GLU A 200 12.65 7.60 18.38
C GLU A 200 12.86 6.51 17.32
N THR A 201 11.92 5.58 17.18
CA THR A 201 11.97 4.52 16.17
C THR A 201 11.95 5.11 14.75
N LEU A 202 11.14 6.15 14.52
CA LEU A 202 11.10 6.85 13.23
C LEU A 202 12.43 7.58 12.97
N ASN A 203 12.97 8.27 13.97
CA ASN A 203 14.24 8.99 13.87
C ASN A 203 15.42 8.04 13.60
N GLN A 204 15.45 6.86 14.22
CA GLN A 204 16.44 5.83 13.92
C GLN A 204 16.37 5.37 12.47
N GLY A 205 15.16 5.20 11.92
CA GLY A 205 14.95 4.90 10.50
C GLY A 205 15.47 6.01 9.60
N LEU A 206 15.09 7.26 9.85
CA LEU A 206 15.55 8.42 9.09
C LEU A 206 17.07 8.57 9.16
N ALA A 207 17.67 8.37 10.34
CA ALA A 207 19.13 8.44 10.51
C ALA A 207 19.90 7.41 9.66
N LEU A 208 19.29 6.22 9.41
CA LEU A 208 19.89 5.24 8.49
C LEU A 208 19.95 5.77 7.06
N LEU A 209 18.92 6.52 6.63
CA LEU A 209 18.85 7.08 5.28
C LEU A 209 19.93 8.17 5.06
N TYR A 210 20.14 9.04 6.06
CA TYR A 210 21.13 10.11 5.94
C TYR A 210 22.57 9.59 5.92
N LYS A 211 22.85 8.44 6.53
CA LYS A 211 24.17 7.81 6.47
C LYS A 211 24.56 7.35 5.07
N LYS A 212 23.58 7.07 4.20
CA LYS A 212 23.82 6.56 2.84
C LYS A 212 22.86 7.24 1.84
N PRO A 213 23.02 8.53 1.55
CA PRO A 213 22.05 9.31 0.78
C PRO A 213 21.81 8.76 -0.63
N THR A 214 22.85 8.32 -1.33
CA THR A 214 22.72 7.73 -2.67
C THR A 214 21.86 6.46 -2.65
N GLN A 215 22.07 5.58 -1.67
CA GLN A 215 21.26 4.35 -1.55
C GLN A 215 19.81 4.67 -1.17
N SER A 216 19.60 5.68 -0.33
CA SER A 216 18.27 6.15 0.05
C SER A 216 17.52 6.73 -1.13
N PHE A 217 18.18 7.49 -2.00
CA PHE A 217 17.60 7.98 -3.24
C PHE A 217 17.21 6.83 -4.18
N ILE A 218 18.07 5.81 -4.31
CA ILE A 218 17.73 4.62 -5.10
C ILE A 218 16.51 3.90 -4.53
N VAL A 219 16.42 3.75 -3.20
CA VAL A 219 15.24 3.16 -2.54
C VAL A 219 13.97 3.97 -2.83
N PHE A 220 14.07 5.31 -2.85
CA PHE A 220 12.94 6.18 -3.21
C PHE A 220 12.49 5.96 -4.67
N ILE A 221 13.43 5.87 -5.61
CA ILE A 221 13.13 5.55 -7.02
C ILE A 221 12.54 4.14 -7.15
N GLU A 222 13.12 3.13 -6.48
CA GLU A 222 12.57 1.77 -6.45
C GLU A 222 11.14 1.74 -5.87
N SER A 223 10.85 2.61 -4.88
CA SER A 223 9.49 2.75 -4.34
C SER A 223 8.51 3.30 -5.36
N GLY A 224 8.92 4.34 -6.09
CA GLY A 224 8.12 4.92 -7.18
C GLY A 224 7.88 3.93 -8.31
N LEU A 225 8.94 3.26 -8.78
CA LEU A 225 8.83 2.24 -9.82
C LEU A 225 7.92 1.08 -9.43
N SER A 226 8.03 0.60 -8.18
CA SER A 226 7.14 -0.43 -7.66
C SER A 226 5.68 -0.01 -7.73
N LEU A 227 5.36 1.20 -7.25
CA LEU A 227 3.99 1.72 -7.25
C LEU A 227 3.47 1.93 -8.68
N LEU A 228 4.26 2.57 -9.55
CA LEU A 228 3.86 2.81 -10.94
C LEU A 228 3.62 1.49 -11.69
N CYS A 229 4.48 0.48 -11.51
CA CYS A 229 4.26 -0.83 -12.12
C CYS A 229 2.96 -1.47 -11.62
N LEU A 230 2.67 -1.41 -10.30
CA LEU A 230 1.40 -1.92 -9.75
C LEU A 230 0.20 -1.14 -10.29
N TYR A 231 0.33 0.17 -10.51
CA TYR A 231 -0.74 1.00 -11.07
C TYR A 231 -0.97 0.71 -12.55
N CYS A 232 0.04 0.24 -13.30
CA CYS A 232 -0.10 -0.21 -14.68
C CYS A 232 -1.03 -1.44 -14.83
N ILE A 233 -1.38 -2.14 -13.74
CA ILE A 233 -2.38 -3.21 -13.80
C ILE A 233 -3.72 -2.69 -14.29
N ALA A 234 -4.15 -1.50 -13.85
CA ALA A 234 -5.44 -0.92 -14.24
C ALA A 234 -5.53 -0.64 -15.75
N PRO A 235 -4.63 0.16 -16.38
CA PRO A 235 -4.69 0.38 -17.82
C PRO A 235 -4.46 -0.91 -18.63
N ALA A 236 -3.63 -1.85 -18.13
CA ALA A 236 -3.43 -3.14 -18.79
C ALA A 236 -4.74 -3.95 -18.89
N LEU A 237 -5.56 -3.94 -17.84
CA LEU A 237 -6.86 -4.60 -17.83
C LEU A 237 -7.90 -3.84 -18.70
N MET A 238 -7.81 -2.51 -18.78
CA MET A 238 -8.70 -1.70 -19.61
C MET A 238 -8.50 -1.97 -21.11
N PHE A 239 -7.29 -2.31 -21.55
CA PHE A 239 -7.00 -2.71 -22.93
C PHE A 239 -7.80 -3.93 -23.42
N ALA A 240 -8.39 -4.72 -22.51
CA ALA A 240 -9.31 -5.78 -22.88
C ALA A 240 -10.64 -5.27 -23.48
N PHE A 241 -11.01 -4.02 -23.16
CA PHE A 241 -12.33 -3.46 -23.47
C PHE A 241 -12.27 -2.26 -24.42
N THR A 242 -11.13 -1.59 -24.52
CA THR A 242 -10.93 -0.42 -25.40
C THR A 242 -9.47 -0.32 -25.82
N ASN A 243 -9.25 0.14 -27.07
CA ASN A 243 -7.91 0.41 -27.58
C ASN A 243 -7.42 1.83 -27.25
N ASP A 244 -8.33 2.71 -26.85
CA ASP A 244 -8.02 4.11 -26.53
C ASP A 244 -7.97 4.31 -25.03
N VAL A 245 -6.88 3.83 -24.42
CA VAL A 245 -6.63 3.95 -22.96
C VAL A 245 -5.66 5.10 -22.71
N PRO A 246 -6.09 6.21 -22.07
CA PRO A 246 -5.21 7.32 -21.73
C PRO A 246 -4.33 6.94 -20.52
N ILE A 247 -3.24 6.21 -20.77
CA ILE A 247 -2.40 5.57 -19.74
C ILE A 247 -1.96 6.58 -18.67
N ILE A 248 -1.52 7.79 -19.07
CA ILE A 248 -1.04 8.82 -18.14
C ILE A 248 -2.15 9.24 -17.19
N THR A 249 -3.34 9.56 -17.73
CA THR A 249 -4.51 9.95 -16.91
C THR A 249 -4.94 8.82 -15.98
N ILE A 250 -4.89 7.57 -16.44
CA ILE A 250 -5.21 6.42 -15.59
C ILE A 250 -4.19 6.28 -14.43
N LEU A 251 -2.89 6.44 -14.72
CA LEU A 251 -1.85 6.39 -13.69
C LEU A 251 -2.01 7.54 -12.67
N ASP A 252 -2.32 8.74 -13.13
CA ASP A 252 -2.57 9.90 -12.29
C ASP A 252 -3.74 9.62 -11.32
N ARG A 253 -4.83 9.09 -11.82
CA ARG A 253 -5.99 8.70 -11.00
C ARG A 253 -5.71 7.53 -10.08
N MET A 254 -4.85 6.58 -10.47
CA MET A 254 -4.38 5.51 -9.59
C MET A 254 -3.54 6.05 -8.43
N ILE A 255 -2.72 7.08 -8.64
CA ILE A 255 -1.97 7.77 -7.58
C ILE A 255 -2.94 8.37 -6.55
N LEU A 256 -3.95 9.09 -7.01
CA LEU A 256 -4.97 9.69 -6.16
C LEU A 256 -5.76 8.63 -5.39
N LEU A 257 -6.24 7.59 -6.07
CA LEU A 257 -6.96 6.46 -5.47
C LEU A 257 -6.13 5.82 -4.35
N ASN A 258 -4.87 5.49 -4.62
CA ASN A 258 -4.03 4.83 -3.64
C ASN A 258 -3.66 5.73 -2.47
N LEU A 259 -3.47 7.03 -2.69
CA LEU A 259 -3.27 7.98 -1.59
C LEU A 259 -4.48 7.99 -0.64
N ILE A 260 -5.71 7.98 -1.17
CA ILE A 260 -6.93 7.90 -0.36
C ILE A 260 -6.98 6.56 0.39
N LEU A 261 -6.61 5.47 -0.27
CA LEU A 261 -6.61 4.12 0.34
C LEU A 261 -5.62 3.98 1.50
N TYR A 262 -4.53 4.75 1.55
CA TYR A 262 -3.64 4.77 2.73
C TYR A 262 -4.35 5.21 4.01
N PHE A 263 -5.41 5.99 3.90
CA PHE A 263 -6.21 6.50 5.02
C PHE A 263 -7.54 5.76 5.18
N ALA A 264 -7.83 4.75 4.34
CA ALA A 264 -9.08 4.00 4.39
C ALA A 264 -9.18 3.21 5.71
N PRO A 265 -10.26 3.38 6.49
CA PRO A 265 -10.43 2.69 7.76
C PRO A 265 -10.85 1.22 7.61
N THR A 266 -11.19 0.80 6.40
CA THR A 266 -11.68 -0.56 6.13
C THR A 266 -10.53 -1.55 5.92
N PRO A 267 -10.71 -2.83 6.27
CA PRO A 267 -9.73 -3.87 5.98
C PRO A 267 -9.44 -3.96 4.47
N GLY A 268 -8.15 -3.84 4.10
CA GLY A 268 -7.73 -3.84 2.69
C GLY A 268 -8.37 -2.72 1.84
N GLY A 269 -8.93 -1.66 2.43
CA GLY A 269 -9.64 -0.61 1.68
C GLY A 269 -10.95 -1.07 1.04
N THR A 270 -11.49 -2.22 1.46
CA THR A 270 -12.68 -2.86 0.87
C THR A 270 -13.89 -1.93 0.87
N GLY A 271 -14.61 -1.85 -0.23
CA GLY A 271 -15.75 -0.94 -0.47
C GLY A 271 -15.30 0.43 -0.97
N ILE A 272 -14.29 1.03 -0.36
CA ILE A 272 -13.75 2.33 -0.76
C ILE A 272 -12.96 2.19 -2.07
N ALA A 273 -12.14 1.16 -2.19
CA ALA A 273 -11.31 0.93 -3.37
C ALA A 273 -12.15 0.70 -4.63
N GLU A 274 -13.16 -0.17 -4.53
CA GLU A 274 -14.06 -0.49 -5.64
C GLU A 274 -14.91 0.74 -6.02
N GLY A 275 -15.49 1.43 -5.04
CA GLY A 275 -16.30 2.62 -5.27
C GLY A 275 -15.49 3.75 -5.93
N LEU A 276 -14.28 4.03 -5.43
CA LEU A 276 -13.37 5.01 -6.02
C LEU A 276 -12.89 4.58 -7.40
N PHE A 277 -12.59 3.30 -7.61
CA PHE A 277 -12.19 2.80 -8.91
C PHE A 277 -13.28 3.07 -9.95
N ILE A 278 -14.52 2.71 -9.63
CA ILE A 278 -15.66 2.94 -10.52
C ILE A 278 -15.84 4.44 -10.79
N LEU A 279 -15.84 5.27 -9.74
CA LEU A 279 -16.00 6.72 -9.86
C LEU A 279 -14.93 7.36 -10.76
N LEU A 280 -13.68 6.97 -10.60
CA LEU A 280 -12.56 7.58 -11.30
C LEU A 280 -12.38 7.07 -12.74
N PHE A 281 -12.77 5.81 -13.02
CA PHE A 281 -12.41 5.16 -14.27
C PHE A 281 -13.59 4.85 -15.21
N ALA A 282 -14.84 4.98 -14.75
CA ALA A 282 -16.01 4.80 -15.60
C ALA A 282 -15.98 5.61 -16.92
N PRO A 283 -15.48 6.86 -16.97
CA PRO A 283 -15.44 7.64 -18.20
C PRO A 283 -14.50 7.10 -19.30
N PHE A 284 -13.57 6.19 -18.95
CA PHE A 284 -12.52 5.71 -19.87
C PHE A 284 -12.77 4.33 -20.46
N VAL A 285 -13.88 3.71 -20.08
CA VAL A 285 -14.21 2.35 -20.50
C VAL A 285 -15.67 2.27 -20.94
N PRO A 286 -16.04 1.30 -21.80
CA PRO A 286 -17.43 1.12 -22.20
C PRO A 286 -18.39 0.96 -21.03
N SER A 287 -19.61 1.47 -21.16
CA SER A 287 -20.64 1.37 -20.13
C SER A 287 -20.82 -0.08 -19.66
N GLY A 288 -20.97 -0.28 -18.35
CA GLY A 288 -21.16 -1.60 -17.74
C GLY A 288 -19.88 -2.42 -17.52
N THR A 289 -18.71 -2.02 -18.11
CA THR A 289 -17.47 -2.82 -17.99
C THR A 289 -16.59 -2.42 -16.79
N VAL A 290 -16.74 -1.20 -16.26
CA VAL A 290 -15.88 -0.67 -15.19
C VAL A 290 -15.90 -1.55 -13.93
N GLY A 291 -17.05 -2.12 -13.57
CA GLY A 291 -17.19 -3.01 -12.42
C GLY A 291 -16.37 -4.30 -12.58
N ILE A 292 -16.37 -4.89 -13.79
CA ILE A 292 -15.59 -6.09 -14.11
C ILE A 292 -14.11 -5.80 -14.03
N ILE A 293 -13.68 -4.65 -14.56
CA ILE A 293 -12.28 -4.21 -14.51
C ILE A 293 -11.85 -3.96 -13.06
N ALA A 294 -12.71 -3.35 -12.23
CA ALA A 294 -12.45 -3.13 -10.81
C ALA A 294 -12.22 -4.46 -10.06
N VAL A 295 -13.05 -5.48 -10.33
CA VAL A 295 -12.88 -6.83 -9.76
C VAL A 295 -11.56 -7.45 -10.21
N ALA A 296 -11.30 -7.43 -11.52
CA ALA A 296 -10.08 -8.00 -12.08
C ALA A 296 -8.82 -7.32 -11.50
N TRP A 297 -8.85 -5.98 -11.36
CA TRP A 297 -7.81 -5.22 -10.71
C TRP A 297 -7.61 -5.65 -9.26
N ARG A 298 -8.68 -5.79 -8.48
CA ARG A 298 -8.59 -6.25 -7.07
C ARG A 298 -8.04 -7.66 -6.97
N VAL A 299 -8.50 -8.56 -7.85
CA VAL A 299 -7.96 -9.93 -7.88
C VAL A 299 -6.46 -9.91 -8.13
N MET A 300 -6.01 -9.17 -9.13
CA MET A 300 -4.59 -9.15 -9.50
C MET A 300 -3.74 -8.40 -8.47
N ALA A 301 -4.14 -7.19 -8.07
CA ALA A 301 -3.31 -6.32 -7.23
C ALA A 301 -3.32 -6.73 -5.75
N GLU A 302 -4.40 -7.36 -5.25
CA GLU A 302 -4.62 -7.59 -3.83
C GLU A 302 -4.81 -9.08 -3.50
N TYR A 303 -5.76 -9.78 -4.16
CA TYR A 303 -6.12 -11.14 -3.75
C TYR A 303 -5.05 -12.16 -4.14
N VAL A 304 -4.43 -12.04 -5.32
CA VAL A 304 -3.31 -12.91 -5.69
C VAL A 304 -2.16 -12.78 -4.69
N PRO A 305 -1.63 -11.57 -4.38
CA PRO A 305 -0.63 -11.41 -3.33
C PRO A 305 -1.10 -11.87 -1.94
N PHE A 306 -2.38 -11.69 -1.60
CA PHE A 306 -2.96 -12.14 -0.33
C PHE A 306 -2.85 -13.66 -0.18
N PHE A 307 -3.28 -14.45 -1.17
CA PHE A 307 -3.22 -15.91 -1.10
C PHE A 307 -1.80 -16.44 -1.08
N ILE A 308 -0.88 -15.82 -1.84
CA ILE A 308 0.54 -16.15 -1.78
C ILE A 308 1.09 -15.85 -0.37
N GLY A 309 0.69 -14.72 0.21
CA GLY A 309 1.08 -14.31 1.56
C GLY A 309 0.53 -15.23 2.64
N MET A 310 -0.72 -15.65 2.52
CA MET A 310 -1.33 -16.65 3.40
C MET A 310 -0.50 -17.94 3.41
N TYR A 311 -0.19 -18.49 2.23
CA TYR A 311 0.64 -19.68 2.10
C TYR A 311 2.04 -19.46 2.71
N ALA A 312 2.66 -18.32 2.44
CA ALA A 312 3.99 -17.98 2.95
C ALA A 312 4.04 -17.92 4.48
N VAL A 313 3.02 -17.31 5.11
CA VAL A 313 2.91 -17.17 6.57
C VAL A 313 2.61 -18.54 7.21
N LEU A 314 1.64 -19.28 6.67
CA LEU A 314 1.29 -20.61 7.19
C LEU A 314 2.47 -21.61 7.11
N THR A 315 3.24 -21.59 6.03
CA THR A 315 4.40 -22.48 5.89
C THR A 315 5.57 -22.07 6.78
N LEU A 316 5.73 -20.78 7.10
CA LEU A 316 6.78 -20.29 7.99
C LEU A 316 6.48 -20.66 9.46
N TYR A 317 5.29 -20.32 9.93
CA TYR A 317 4.93 -20.52 11.34
C TYR A 317 4.43 -21.94 11.63
N GLY A 318 3.79 -22.62 10.69
CA GLY A 318 3.38 -24.01 10.87
C GLY A 318 4.57 -24.95 11.12
N ARG A 319 5.71 -24.72 10.48
CA ARG A 319 6.95 -25.47 10.75
C ARG A 319 7.52 -25.21 12.14
N GLN A 320 7.37 -24.00 12.66
CA GLN A 320 7.83 -23.65 14.01
C GLN A 320 6.97 -24.33 15.11
N PHE A 321 5.66 -24.42 14.90
CA PHE A 321 4.76 -25.14 15.81
C PHE A 321 5.07 -26.63 15.85
N VAL A 322 5.22 -27.28 14.69
CA VAL A 322 5.57 -28.73 14.61
C VAL A 322 6.94 -28.99 15.24
N ALA A 323 7.94 -28.13 15.04
CA ALA A 323 9.26 -28.29 15.62
C ALA A 323 9.26 -28.15 17.16
N GLN A 324 8.36 -27.32 17.73
CA GLN A 324 8.20 -27.18 19.18
C GLN A 324 7.50 -28.41 19.80
N GLU A 325 6.50 -29.00 19.14
CA GLU A 325 5.84 -30.21 19.62
C GLU A 325 6.73 -31.46 19.56
N THR A 326 7.70 -31.52 18.64
CA THR A 326 8.66 -32.63 18.54
C THR A 326 9.85 -32.50 19.48
N SER A 327 10.03 -31.37 20.13
CA SER A 327 11.13 -31.10 21.09
C SER A 327 10.69 -31.17 22.58
N ASN A 328 9.39 -31.34 22.86
CA ASN A 328 8.80 -31.65 24.15
C ASN A 328 8.40 -33.13 24.25
#